data_da5c98f7014cae11c008909586aa9ddf
#
_entry.id   da5c98f7014cae11c008909586aa9ddf
#
_cell.length_a   1.000
_cell.length_b   1.000
_cell.length_c   1.000
_cell.angle_alpha   90.00
_cell.angle_beta   90.00
_cell.angle_gamma   90.00
#
_symmetry.space_group_name_H-M   'P 1'
#
loop_
_entity.id
_entity.type
_entity.pdbx_description
1 polymer ?
#
loop_
_entity_poly.entity_id
_entity_poly.type
_entity_poly.pdbx_seq_one_letter_code
_entity_poly.pdbx_strand_id
1 'polypeptide(L)'
;MDKPKTILICDDDPLLVDLLEYRLTSRGYAVAVAEDGGKALRRLQEMRPDAVLLDAMMPVIDGYEVLRKIRETPETADIPVIMLTARKQEQDIVMALELGANDYLVKPFIPEELVARLARLLGRTGQ
;
A
#
# COMPACT_ATOMS: atom_id res chain seq x y z
N MET A 1 -11.29 11.22 20.85
CA MET A 1 -11.61 10.77 19.49
C MET A 1 -10.35 10.52 18.72
N ASP A 2 -10.24 9.35 18.21
CA ASP A 2 -9.04 9.01 17.47
C ASP A 2 -9.11 9.58 16.05
N LYS A 3 -7.97 10.03 15.57
CA LYS A 3 -7.88 10.42 14.17
C LYS A 3 -8.01 9.19 13.29
N PRO A 4 -8.66 9.32 12.12
CA PRO A 4 -8.67 8.19 11.19
C PRO A 4 -7.26 7.84 10.78
N LYS A 5 -7.04 6.55 10.56
CA LYS A 5 -5.76 6.10 10.00
C LYS A 5 -5.71 6.47 8.53
N THR A 6 -4.55 6.86 8.06
CA THR A 6 -4.35 7.32 6.70
C THR A 6 -3.68 6.23 5.88
N ILE A 7 -4.27 5.93 4.73
CA ILE A 7 -3.76 4.91 3.81
C ILE A 7 -3.29 5.61 2.55
N LEU A 8 -2.07 5.36 2.15
CA LEU A 8 -1.54 5.86 0.87
C LEU A 8 -1.71 4.77 -0.17
N ILE A 9 -2.45 5.07 -1.23
CA ILE A 9 -2.65 4.13 -2.35
C ILE A 9 -1.72 4.56 -3.48
N CYS A 10 -0.79 3.68 -3.84
CA CYS A 10 0.16 3.93 -4.93
C CYS A 10 -0.16 2.98 -6.08
N ASP A 11 -0.89 3.48 -7.07
CA ASP A 11 -1.32 2.67 -8.22
C ASP A 11 -1.71 3.63 -9.33
N ASP A 12 -1.40 3.25 -10.58
CA ASP A 12 -1.70 4.09 -11.72
C ASP A 12 -3.02 3.73 -12.42
N ASP A 13 -3.75 2.74 -11.89
CA ASP A 13 -5.04 2.34 -12.44
C ASP A 13 -6.15 3.16 -11.76
N PRO A 14 -6.75 4.15 -12.45
CA PRO A 14 -7.70 5.02 -11.79
C PRO A 14 -8.98 4.30 -11.34
N LEU A 15 -9.39 3.24 -12.04
CA LEU A 15 -10.58 2.51 -11.64
C LEU A 15 -10.36 1.76 -10.33
N LEU A 16 -9.20 1.14 -10.19
CA LEU A 16 -8.88 0.44 -8.96
C LEU A 16 -8.72 1.42 -7.81
N VAL A 17 -8.05 2.55 -8.06
CA VAL A 17 -7.86 3.58 -7.04
C VAL A 17 -9.22 4.08 -6.54
N ASP A 18 -10.14 4.38 -7.47
CA ASP A 18 -11.47 4.86 -7.07
C ASP A 18 -12.21 3.83 -6.23
N LEU A 19 -12.14 2.56 -6.63
CA LEU A 19 -12.79 1.48 -5.88
C LEU A 19 -12.22 1.37 -4.48
N LEU A 20 -10.90 1.36 -4.37
CA LEU A 20 -10.26 1.23 -3.06
C LEU A 20 -10.51 2.44 -2.19
N GLU A 21 -10.48 3.64 -2.78
CA GLU A 21 -10.75 4.85 -2.02
C GLU A 21 -12.16 4.81 -1.44
N TYR A 22 -13.13 4.42 -2.24
CA TYR A 22 -14.51 4.31 -1.77
C TYR A 22 -14.62 3.31 -0.62
N ARG A 23 -14.04 2.12 -0.80
CA ARG A 23 -14.13 1.08 0.22
C ARG A 23 -13.45 1.49 1.52
N LEU A 24 -12.27 2.11 1.40
CA LEU A 24 -11.51 2.47 2.60
C LEU A 24 -12.14 3.64 3.33
N THR A 25 -12.60 4.66 2.60
CA THR A 25 -13.26 5.78 3.28
C THR A 25 -14.55 5.34 3.94
N SER A 26 -15.25 4.36 3.36
CA SER A 26 -16.46 3.80 3.98
C SER A 26 -16.16 3.10 5.29
N ARG A 27 -14.92 2.66 5.51
CA ARG A 27 -14.50 2.02 6.75
C ARG A 27 -13.84 2.98 7.71
N GLY A 28 -13.85 4.28 7.41
CA GLY A 28 -13.33 5.29 8.31
C GLY A 28 -11.88 5.65 8.10
N TYR A 29 -11.24 5.18 7.05
CA TYR A 29 -9.85 5.56 6.75
C TYR A 29 -9.83 6.87 5.99
N ALA A 30 -8.76 7.66 6.20
CA ALA A 30 -8.42 8.74 5.31
C ALA A 30 -7.51 8.18 4.21
N VAL A 31 -7.64 8.70 2.98
CA VAL A 31 -6.92 8.14 1.84
C VAL A 31 -6.15 9.24 1.12
N ALA A 32 -4.91 8.94 0.77
CA ALA A 32 -4.10 9.75 -0.14
C ALA A 32 -3.70 8.85 -1.30
N VAL A 33 -3.43 9.44 -2.46
CA VAL A 33 -3.18 8.70 -3.68
C VAL A 33 -1.90 9.20 -4.34
N ALA A 34 -1.11 8.28 -4.89
CA ALA A 34 0.03 8.59 -5.74
C ALA A 34 -0.05 7.70 -6.97
N GLU A 35 0.09 8.29 -8.16
CA GLU A 35 -0.13 7.59 -9.43
C GLU A 35 1.14 6.98 -10.01
N ASP A 36 2.30 7.32 -9.46
CA ASP A 36 3.56 6.74 -9.90
C ASP A 36 4.52 6.72 -8.72
N GLY A 37 5.67 6.05 -8.93
CA GLY A 37 6.62 5.85 -7.85
C GLY A 37 7.27 7.13 -7.36
N GLY A 38 7.48 8.10 -8.25
CA GLY A 38 8.05 9.38 -7.85
C GLY A 38 7.12 10.15 -6.94
N LYS A 39 5.83 10.17 -7.30
CA LYS A 39 4.82 10.82 -6.47
C LYS A 39 4.65 10.09 -5.14
N ALA A 40 4.76 8.74 -5.16
CA ALA A 40 4.67 7.97 -3.93
C ALA A 40 5.77 8.39 -2.95
N LEU A 41 6.99 8.50 -3.43
CA LEU A 41 8.11 8.89 -2.56
C LEU A 41 7.94 10.32 -2.06
N ARG A 42 7.43 11.22 -2.90
CA ARG A 42 7.17 12.59 -2.48
C ARG A 42 6.10 12.64 -1.40
N ARG A 43 5.00 11.89 -1.59
CA ARG A 43 3.96 11.83 -0.57
C ARG A 43 4.48 11.34 0.76
N LEU A 44 5.37 10.34 0.71
CA LEU A 44 5.94 9.79 1.94
C LEU A 44 6.82 10.78 2.68
N GLN A 45 7.39 11.76 1.97
CA GLN A 45 8.15 12.83 2.61
C GLN A 45 7.23 13.89 3.22
N GLU A 46 6.07 14.12 2.60
CA GLU A 46 5.14 15.16 3.03
C GLU A 46 4.23 14.70 4.15
N MET A 47 3.95 13.41 4.21
CA MET A 47 3.03 12.86 5.19
C MET A 47 3.55 11.50 5.61
N ARG A 48 3.12 11.06 6.78
CA ARG A 48 3.46 9.72 7.24
C ARG A 48 2.18 8.90 7.30
N PRO A 49 1.90 8.08 6.26
CA PRO A 49 0.69 7.25 6.29
C PRO A 49 0.84 6.13 7.32
N ASP A 50 -0.29 5.60 7.73
CA ASP A 50 -0.30 4.45 8.65
C ASP A 50 -0.08 3.14 7.91
N ALA A 51 -0.37 3.10 6.61
CA ALA A 51 -0.09 1.95 5.77
C ALA A 51 -0.01 2.39 4.31
N VAL A 52 0.65 1.59 3.49
CA VAL A 52 0.82 1.85 2.07
C VAL A 52 0.32 0.64 1.28
N LEU A 53 -0.52 0.90 0.28
CA LEU A 53 -0.91 -0.08 -0.73
C LEU A 53 -0.11 0.26 -1.97
N LEU A 54 0.68 -0.68 -2.48
CA LEU A 54 1.74 -0.36 -3.41
C LEU A 54 1.72 -1.31 -4.60
N ASP A 55 1.38 -0.79 -5.78
CA ASP A 55 1.47 -1.57 -7.01
C ASP A 55 2.94 -1.79 -7.37
N ALA A 56 3.29 -3.01 -7.73
CA ALA A 56 4.65 -3.33 -8.12
C ALA A 56 5.04 -2.69 -9.46
N MET A 57 4.06 -2.49 -10.34
CA MET A 57 4.33 -2.06 -11.71
C MET A 57 3.81 -0.64 -11.94
N MET A 58 4.58 0.34 -11.52
CA MET A 58 4.21 1.74 -11.71
C MET A 58 5.23 2.44 -12.61
N PRO A 59 4.79 3.52 -13.31
CA PRO A 59 5.74 4.35 -14.06
C PRO A 59 6.73 5.08 -13.17
N VAL A 60 7.79 5.57 -13.76
CA VAL A 60 8.84 6.38 -13.16
C VAL A 60 9.74 5.56 -12.25
N ILE A 61 9.23 5.08 -11.13
CA ILE A 61 9.94 4.19 -10.22
C ILE A 61 8.99 3.07 -9.86
N ASP A 62 9.40 1.81 -10.06
CA ASP A 62 8.48 0.70 -9.79
C ASP A 62 8.29 0.48 -8.28
N GLY A 63 7.29 -0.34 -7.95
CA GLY A 63 6.91 -0.53 -6.55
C GLY A 63 7.96 -1.24 -5.71
N TYR A 64 8.75 -2.13 -6.31
CA TYR A 64 9.81 -2.79 -5.55
C TYR A 64 10.85 -1.78 -5.09
N GLU A 65 11.20 -0.83 -5.97
CA GLU A 65 12.15 0.20 -5.59
C GLU A 65 11.56 1.15 -4.56
N VAL A 66 10.28 1.49 -4.68
CA VAL A 66 9.61 2.32 -3.67
C VAL A 66 9.65 1.60 -2.32
N LEU A 67 9.34 0.30 -2.30
CA LEU A 67 9.37 -0.47 -1.07
C LEU A 67 10.76 -0.47 -0.44
N ARG A 68 11.79 -0.66 -1.26
CA ARG A 68 13.16 -0.66 -0.77
C ARG A 68 13.47 0.68 -0.10
N LYS A 69 13.09 1.78 -0.74
CA LYS A 69 13.34 3.11 -0.17
C LYS A 69 12.55 3.35 1.10
N ILE A 70 11.32 2.85 1.18
CA ILE A 70 10.53 2.95 2.42
C ILE A 70 11.29 2.29 3.56
N ARG A 71 11.82 1.09 3.33
CA ARG A 71 12.50 0.34 4.38
C ARG A 71 13.87 0.90 4.73
N GLU A 72 14.52 1.59 3.80
CA GLU A 72 15.83 2.19 4.04
C GLU A 72 15.76 3.55 4.71
N THR A 73 14.60 4.16 4.73
CA THR A 73 14.42 5.51 5.31
C THR A 73 13.91 5.36 6.75
N PRO A 74 14.65 5.84 7.74
CA PRO A 74 14.25 5.60 9.14
C PRO A 74 12.86 6.06 9.48
N GLU A 75 12.40 7.18 8.89
CA GLU A 75 11.07 7.73 9.20
C GLU A 75 9.93 6.86 8.70
N THR A 76 10.18 5.98 7.71
CA THR A 76 9.14 5.17 7.11
C THR A 76 9.40 3.67 7.26
N ALA A 77 10.51 3.30 7.87
CA ALA A 77 10.98 1.91 7.85
C ALA A 77 9.98 0.90 8.42
N ASP A 78 9.09 1.34 9.31
CA ASP A 78 8.15 0.44 9.99
C ASP A 78 6.73 0.53 9.45
N ILE A 79 6.47 1.34 8.43
CA ILE A 79 5.12 1.49 7.90
C ILE A 79 4.70 0.19 7.22
N PRO A 80 3.54 -0.38 7.58
CA PRO A 80 3.05 -1.58 6.89
C PRO A 80 2.81 -1.34 5.41
N VAL A 81 3.25 -2.28 4.57
CA VAL A 81 3.09 -2.20 3.12
C VAL A 81 2.46 -3.48 2.61
N ILE A 82 1.39 -3.34 1.83
CA ILE A 82 0.79 -4.44 1.08
C ILE A 82 1.07 -4.20 -0.40
N MET A 83 1.76 -5.15 -1.04
CA MET A 83 2.02 -5.08 -2.48
C MET A 83 0.80 -5.58 -3.25
N LEU A 84 0.42 -4.86 -4.29
CA LEU A 84 -0.72 -5.19 -5.16
C LEU A 84 -0.18 -5.29 -6.58
N THR A 85 -0.34 -6.44 -7.24
CA THR A 85 0.24 -6.57 -8.56
C THR A 85 -0.33 -7.76 -9.33
N ALA A 86 -0.28 -7.67 -10.67
CA ALA A 86 -0.62 -8.80 -11.53
C ALA A 86 0.51 -9.84 -11.58
N ARG A 87 1.67 -9.54 -11.02
CA ARG A 87 2.79 -10.48 -11.00
C ARG A 87 2.53 -11.56 -9.96
N LYS A 88 2.47 -12.81 -10.41
CA LYS A 88 2.06 -13.90 -9.54
C LYS A 88 3.07 -15.04 -9.48
N GLN A 89 4.27 -14.84 -10.02
CA GLN A 89 5.28 -15.88 -9.98
C GLN A 89 5.91 -15.92 -8.58
N GLU A 90 6.33 -17.10 -8.20
CA GLU A 90 6.90 -17.29 -6.88
C GLU A 90 8.03 -16.32 -6.59
N GLN A 91 8.93 -16.12 -7.57
CA GLN A 91 10.07 -15.24 -7.36
C GLN A 91 9.65 -13.78 -7.13
N ASP A 92 8.56 -13.34 -7.76
CA ASP A 92 8.06 -11.99 -7.55
C ASP A 92 7.56 -11.81 -6.11
N ILE A 93 6.84 -12.81 -5.62
CA ILE A 93 6.29 -12.78 -4.27
C ILE A 93 7.40 -12.82 -3.24
N VAL A 94 8.36 -13.73 -3.43
CA VAL A 94 9.47 -13.87 -2.51
C VAL A 94 10.30 -12.59 -2.46
N MET A 95 10.56 -11.98 -3.62
CA MET A 95 11.33 -10.73 -3.67
C MET A 95 10.64 -9.63 -2.85
N ALA A 96 9.32 -9.50 -3.02
CA ALA A 96 8.59 -8.47 -2.28
C ALA A 96 8.69 -8.70 -0.77
N LEU A 97 8.52 -9.95 -0.34
CA LEU A 97 8.58 -10.27 1.08
C LEU A 97 9.98 -10.05 1.63
N GLU A 98 11.00 -10.41 0.86
CA GLU A 98 12.39 -10.20 1.28
C GLU A 98 12.73 -8.71 1.36
N LEU A 99 12.12 -7.88 0.51
CA LEU A 99 12.32 -6.44 0.57
C LEU A 99 11.55 -5.80 1.72
N GLY A 100 10.68 -6.56 2.38
CA GLY A 100 10.00 -6.06 3.56
C GLY A 100 8.52 -5.78 3.39
N ALA A 101 7.86 -6.32 2.35
CA ALA A 101 6.41 -6.21 2.24
C ALA A 101 5.77 -7.03 3.36
N ASN A 102 4.73 -6.49 3.96
CA ASN A 102 3.99 -7.19 5.01
C ASN A 102 3.00 -8.18 4.42
N ASP A 103 2.56 -7.95 3.19
CA ASP A 103 1.61 -8.83 2.53
C ASP A 103 1.70 -8.61 1.02
N TYR A 104 1.10 -9.52 0.26
CA TYR A 104 1.18 -9.51 -1.20
C TYR A 104 -0.14 -10.03 -1.74
N LEU A 105 -0.84 -9.21 -2.54
CA LEU A 105 -2.11 -9.59 -3.15
C LEU A 105 -1.99 -9.55 -4.66
N VAL A 106 -2.36 -10.64 -5.32
CA VAL A 106 -2.30 -10.74 -6.77
C VAL A 106 -3.61 -10.23 -7.37
N LYS A 107 -3.50 -9.34 -8.36
CA LYS A 107 -4.66 -8.81 -9.07
C LYS A 107 -5.18 -9.85 -10.07
N PRO A 108 -6.49 -9.97 -10.23
CA PRO A 108 -7.54 -9.30 -9.50
C PRO A 108 -7.74 -9.94 -8.12
N PHE A 109 -8.04 -9.12 -7.13
CA PHE A 109 -8.28 -9.60 -5.78
C PHE A 109 -9.66 -9.15 -5.31
N ILE A 110 -10.11 -9.75 -4.22
CA ILE A 110 -11.39 -9.38 -3.62
C ILE A 110 -11.14 -8.16 -2.73
N PRO A 111 -11.80 -7.01 -2.99
CA PRO A 111 -11.55 -5.81 -2.20
C PRO A 111 -11.74 -5.99 -0.70
N GLU A 112 -12.71 -6.81 -0.29
CA GLU A 112 -12.94 -7.05 1.13
C GLU A 112 -11.79 -7.83 1.76
N GLU A 113 -11.10 -8.66 0.98
CA GLU A 113 -9.91 -9.35 1.48
C GLU A 113 -8.81 -8.35 1.78
N LEU A 114 -8.60 -7.37 0.90
CA LEU A 114 -7.61 -6.33 1.14
C LEU A 114 -7.95 -5.56 2.41
N VAL A 115 -9.22 -5.17 2.57
CA VAL A 115 -9.64 -4.42 3.75
C VAL A 115 -9.37 -5.22 5.02
N ALA A 116 -9.66 -6.52 5.01
CA ALA A 116 -9.44 -7.36 6.18
C ALA A 116 -7.96 -7.49 6.52
N ARG A 117 -7.11 -7.68 5.50
CA ARG A 117 -5.67 -7.78 5.73
C ARG A 117 -5.10 -6.47 6.26
N LEU A 118 -5.58 -5.35 5.72
CA LEU A 118 -5.14 -4.03 6.17
C LEU A 118 -5.52 -3.80 7.62
N ALA A 119 -6.76 -4.13 7.98
CA ALA A 119 -7.23 -3.96 9.36
C ALA A 119 -6.35 -4.76 10.32
N ARG A 120 -5.98 -5.98 9.94
CA ARG A 120 -5.14 -6.80 10.80
C ARG A 120 -3.76 -6.19 10.98
N LEU A 121 -3.18 -5.68 9.88
CA LEU A 121 -1.85 -5.05 9.96
C LEU A 121 -1.88 -3.80 10.82
N LEU A 122 -2.99 -3.09 10.83
CA LEU A 122 -3.11 -1.87 11.63
C LEU A 122 -3.55 -2.13 13.06
N GLY A 123 -3.69 -3.40 13.44
CA GLY A 123 -4.06 -3.75 14.80
C GLY A 123 -5.49 -3.43 15.14
N ARG A 124 -6.40 -3.42 14.16
CA ARG A 124 -7.81 -3.06 14.38
C ARG A 124 -8.68 -4.28 14.59
N THR A 125 -8.09 -5.46 14.73
CA THR A 125 -8.86 -6.66 15.01
C THR A 125 -9.51 -6.53 16.39
N GLY A 126 -10.76 -6.92 16.47
CA GLY A 126 -11.49 -6.84 17.74
C GLY A 126 -11.99 -5.46 18.06
N GLN A 127 -11.86 -4.54 17.17
CA GLN A 127 -12.30 -3.17 17.39
C GLN A 127 -13.73 -2.96 16.93
#